data_c89bdb9994103aca6da8de40d835a29d
#
_entry.id   c89bdb9994103aca6da8de40d835a29d
#
_cell.length_a   1.000
_cell.length_b   1.000
_cell.length_c   1.000
_cell.angle_alpha   90.00
_cell.angle_beta   90.00
_cell.angle_gamma   90.00
#
_symmetry.space_group_name_H-M   'P 1'
#
loop_
_entity.id
_entity.type
_entity.pdbx_description
1 polymer ?
#
loop_
_entity_poly.entity_id
_entity_poly.type
_entity_poly.pdbx_seq_one_letter_code
_entity_poly.pdbx_strand_id
1 'polypeptide(L)'
;TFINPIALIQWNMDKHYLRDLAAKGITVPETYYIETGDTRTLEAAVASTGWQKLVLKPAVSGAGRHTYLFDAGQTAPLESTYRSLIAQESMLLQLYQEQITTKGEVALMMMGGEYTHAVLKKAKAGDFRVQDDFGGTVHEYTPDASLIAFGKKVLAACPQLPLYARVDIIWNNHDQPTLSELELIEPELWLRNNPSAADLLADAITDCYFNEYM
;
A
#
# COMPACT_ATOMS: atom_id res chain seq x y z
N THR A 1 -20.59 -14.03 -0.24
CA THR A 1 -20.33 -13.17 0.93
C THR A 1 -18.87 -12.79 0.91
N PHE A 2 -18.55 -11.53 1.14
CA PHE A 2 -17.18 -11.06 1.33
C PHE A 2 -16.85 -11.10 2.82
N ILE A 3 -15.60 -11.42 3.18
CA ILE A 3 -15.16 -11.43 4.58
C ILE A 3 -15.07 -9.98 5.09
N ASN A 4 -14.32 -9.11 4.39
CA ASN A 4 -14.39 -7.68 4.67
C ASN A 4 -15.67 -7.07 4.07
N PRO A 5 -16.33 -6.10 4.73
CA PRO A 5 -17.53 -5.45 4.23
C PRO A 5 -17.33 -4.85 2.83
N ILE A 6 -18.33 -4.97 1.95
CA ILE A 6 -18.25 -4.51 0.57
C ILE A 6 -17.92 -3.01 0.47
N ALA A 7 -18.45 -2.19 1.36
CA ALA A 7 -18.14 -0.76 1.38
C ALA A 7 -16.66 -0.49 1.68
N LEU A 8 -16.05 -1.29 2.55
CA LEU A 8 -14.62 -1.21 2.86
C LEU A 8 -13.76 -1.66 1.67
N ILE A 9 -14.18 -2.74 0.99
CA ILE A 9 -13.53 -3.23 -0.24
C ILE A 9 -13.58 -2.15 -1.32
N GLN A 10 -14.74 -1.55 -1.58
CA GLN A 10 -14.92 -0.49 -2.57
C GLN A 10 -14.04 0.73 -2.28
N TRP A 11 -13.95 1.14 -1.02
CA TRP A 11 -13.08 2.23 -0.59
C TRP A 11 -11.60 1.90 -0.81
N ASN A 12 -11.17 0.67 -0.53
CA ASN A 12 -9.77 0.24 -0.62
C ASN A 12 -9.31 -0.07 -2.05
N MET A 13 -10.23 -0.30 -2.99
CA MET A 13 -9.88 -0.56 -4.40
C MET A 13 -9.10 0.56 -5.06
N ASP A 14 -9.37 1.81 -4.67
CA ASP A 14 -8.76 3.01 -5.22
C ASP A 14 -7.79 3.63 -4.20
N LYS A 15 -6.53 3.80 -4.60
CA LYS A 15 -5.46 4.33 -3.74
C LYS A 15 -5.68 5.77 -3.25
N HIS A 16 -6.78 6.42 -3.63
CA HIS A 16 -7.23 7.65 -2.97
C HIS A 16 -7.52 7.43 -1.48
N TYR A 17 -7.74 6.19 -1.02
CA TYR A 17 -7.82 5.85 0.40
C TYR A 17 -6.59 6.31 1.20
N LEU A 18 -5.42 6.39 0.57
CA LEU A 18 -4.20 6.91 1.23
C LEU A 18 -4.37 8.39 1.62
N ARG A 19 -5.04 9.19 0.77
CA ARG A 19 -5.38 10.59 1.10
C ARG A 19 -6.32 10.68 2.30
N ASP A 20 -7.31 9.78 2.37
CA ASP A 20 -8.25 9.74 3.48
C ASP A 20 -7.56 9.34 4.79
N LEU A 21 -6.64 8.37 4.74
CA LEU A 21 -5.83 7.96 5.88
C LEU A 21 -4.85 9.06 6.31
N ALA A 22 -4.22 9.75 5.36
CA ALA A 22 -3.36 10.89 5.64
C ALA A 22 -4.11 12.02 6.38
N ALA A 23 -5.34 12.32 5.96
CA ALA A 23 -6.21 13.30 6.64
C ALA A 23 -6.53 12.90 8.08
N LYS A 24 -6.44 11.61 8.43
CA LYS A 24 -6.59 11.08 9.80
C LYS A 24 -5.26 10.94 10.54
N GLY A 25 -4.17 11.48 10.00
CA GLY A 25 -2.85 11.51 10.64
C GLY A 25 -2.06 10.21 10.51
N ILE A 26 -2.32 9.40 9.49
CA ILE A 26 -1.47 8.29 9.08
C ILE A 26 -0.38 8.84 8.16
N THR A 27 0.88 8.55 8.45
CA THR A 27 2.00 8.89 7.55
C THR A 27 1.92 8.02 6.30
N VAL A 28 1.84 8.66 5.12
CA VAL A 28 1.86 8.05 3.80
C VAL A 28 2.93 8.73 2.96
N PRO A 29 3.44 8.13 1.86
CA PRO A 29 4.35 8.83 0.94
C PRO A 29 3.67 10.08 0.37
N GLU A 30 4.43 11.17 0.24
CA GLU A 30 3.94 12.39 -0.40
C GLU A 30 3.43 12.05 -1.80
N THR A 31 2.17 12.37 -2.05
CA THR A 31 1.45 11.98 -3.26
C THR A 31 0.74 13.16 -3.88
N TYR A 32 0.99 13.35 -5.16
CA TYR A 32 0.23 14.25 -6.03
C TYR A 32 -0.74 13.41 -6.86
N TYR A 33 -2.03 13.63 -6.67
CA TYR A 33 -3.08 12.90 -7.37
C TYR A 33 -3.41 13.60 -8.68
N ILE A 34 -3.45 12.84 -9.77
CA ILE A 34 -3.79 13.31 -11.12
C ILE A 34 -5.07 12.59 -11.53
N GLU A 35 -6.14 13.33 -11.63
CA GLU A 35 -7.47 12.76 -11.91
C GLU A 35 -7.62 12.41 -13.40
N THR A 36 -8.44 11.40 -13.69
CA THR A 36 -8.75 10.95 -15.05
C THR A 36 -9.13 12.14 -15.95
N GLY A 37 -8.54 12.21 -17.14
CA GLY A 37 -8.81 13.25 -18.11
C GLY A 37 -8.03 14.56 -17.88
N ASP A 38 -7.09 14.59 -16.94
CA ASP A 38 -6.19 15.75 -16.77
C ASP A 38 -5.44 16.04 -18.08
N THR A 39 -5.41 17.30 -18.50
CA THR A 39 -4.83 17.73 -19.77
C THR A 39 -3.38 18.19 -19.65
N ARG A 40 -2.86 18.32 -18.44
CA ARG A 40 -1.45 18.72 -18.20
C ARG A 40 -0.49 17.67 -18.73
N THR A 41 0.70 18.10 -19.16
CA THR A 41 1.80 17.17 -19.47
C THR A 41 2.34 16.53 -18.18
N LEU A 42 2.98 15.37 -18.29
CA LEU A 42 3.68 14.77 -17.15
C LEU A 42 4.76 15.73 -16.62
N GLU A 43 5.46 16.43 -17.50
CA GLU A 43 6.45 17.46 -17.12
C GLU A 43 5.83 18.55 -16.26
N ALA A 44 4.66 19.07 -16.64
CA ALA A 44 3.96 20.10 -15.87
C ALA A 44 3.47 19.57 -14.50
N ALA A 45 3.01 18.33 -14.44
CA ALA A 45 2.61 17.68 -13.19
C ALA A 45 3.82 17.49 -12.26
N VAL A 46 4.95 17.00 -12.79
CA VAL A 46 6.22 16.85 -12.04
C VAL A 46 6.73 18.20 -11.54
N ALA A 47 6.76 19.21 -12.39
CA ALA A 47 7.22 20.55 -12.01
C ALA A 47 6.43 21.15 -10.83
N SER A 48 5.13 20.83 -10.73
CA SER A 48 4.28 21.32 -9.62
C SER A 48 4.62 20.70 -8.27
N THR A 49 5.32 19.56 -8.22
CA THR A 49 5.71 18.89 -6.98
C THR A 49 7.05 19.36 -6.42
N GLY A 50 7.97 19.81 -7.26
CA GLY A 50 9.34 20.13 -6.88
C GLY A 50 10.23 18.92 -6.56
N TRP A 51 9.72 17.69 -6.73
CA TRP A 51 10.44 16.46 -6.43
C TRP A 51 11.42 16.08 -7.53
N GLN A 52 12.53 15.42 -7.16
CA GLN A 52 13.59 15.07 -8.11
C GLN A 52 13.47 13.62 -8.61
N LYS A 53 12.96 12.71 -7.78
CA LYS A 53 12.80 11.29 -8.12
C LYS A 53 11.41 10.82 -7.71
N LEU A 54 10.70 10.24 -8.65
CA LEU A 54 9.26 10.04 -8.52
C LEU A 54 8.86 8.64 -8.99
N VAL A 55 7.74 8.18 -8.44
CA VAL A 55 7.03 6.99 -8.91
C VAL A 55 5.69 7.42 -9.49
N LEU A 56 5.42 7.06 -10.75
CA LEU A 56 4.12 7.18 -11.39
C LEU A 56 3.42 5.83 -11.37
N LYS A 57 2.19 5.76 -10.87
CA LYS A 57 1.38 4.53 -10.84
C LYS A 57 -0.11 4.83 -10.91
N PRO A 58 -0.96 3.91 -11.41
CA PRO A 58 -2.41 4.09 -11.40
C PRO A 58 -2.99 4.10 -9.98
N ALA A 59 -4.11 4.80 -9.79
CA ALA A 59 -4.86 4.81 -8.55
C ALA A 59 -5.49 3.43 -8.26
N VAL A 60 -5.95 2.73 -9.29
CA VAL A 60 -6.46 1.36 -9.20
C VAL A 60 -5.45 0.41 -9.85
N SER A 61 -4.66 -0.28 -9.05
CA SER A 61 -3.59 -1.15 -9.56
C SER A 61 -3.16 -2.18 -8.52
N GLY A 62 -2.79 -3.37 -9.00
CA GLY A 62 -2.13 -4.44 -8.27
C GLY A 62 -0.89 -4.94 -9.01
N ALA A 63 -0.05 -5.75 -8.34
CA ALA A 63 1.14 -6.40 -8.91
C ALA A 63 2.08 -5.45 -9.69
N GLY A 64 2.21 -4.19 -9.27
CA GLY A 64 3.09 -3.21 -9.90
C GLY A 64 2.71 -2.81 -11.34
N ARG A 65 1.46 -3.05 -11.77
CA ARG A 65 0.95 -2.65 -13.09
C ARG A 65 1.21 -1.16 -13.34
N HIS A 66 1.86 -0.83 -14.46
CA HIS A 66 2.14 0.56 -14.88
C HIS A 66 2.81 1.42 -13.80
N THR A 67 3.73 0.81 -13.03
CA THR A 67 4.53 1.51 -12.01
C THR A 67 5.89 1.87 -12.60
N TYR A 68 6.17 3.16 -12.68
CA TYR A 68 7.39 3.71 -13.30
C TYR A 68 8.17 4.57 -12.31
N LEU A 69 9.44 4.24 -12.10
CA LEU A 69 10.40 5.07 -11.37
C LEU A 69 11.20 5.91 -12.38
N PHE A 70 11.32 7.21 -12.16
CA PHE A 70 12.04 8.12 -13.05
C PHE A 70 12.51 9.37 -12.33
N ASP A 71 13.49 10.03 -12.91
CA ASP A 71 13.96 11.34 -12.44
C ASP A 71 13.15 12.48 -13.10
N ALA A 72 12.97 13.59 -12.40
CA ALA A 72 12.13 14.71 -12.84
C ALA A 72 12.47 15.25 -14.24
N GLY A 73 13.75 15.16 -14.65
CA GLY A 73 14.20 15.54 -16.00
C GLY A 73 13.95 14.50 -17.10
N GLN A 74 13.36 13.35 -16.76
CA GLN A 74 13.17 12.19 -17.66
C GLN A 74 11.69 11.91 -17.97
N THR A 75 10.87 12.92 -18.07
CA THR A 75 9.42 12.78 -18.34
C THR A 75 9.10 12.44 -19.79
N ALA A 76 9.91 12.92 -20.76
CA ALA A 76 9.64 12.77 -22.18
C ALA A 76 9.42 11.30 -22.65
N PRO A 77 10.21 10.30 -22.22
CA PRO A 77 9.97 8.91 -22.59
C PRO A 77 8.65 8.34 -22.07
N LEU A 78 8.11 8.90 -20.98
CA LEU A 78 6.88 8.43 -20.34
C LEU A 78 5.64 9.21 -20.78
N GLU A 79 5.78 10.36 -21.45
CA GLU A 79 4.65 11.25 -21.78
C GLU A 79 3.55 10.53 -22.56
N SER A 80 3.88 9.76 -23.59
CA SER A 80 2.86 9.06 -24.39
C SER A 80 2.12 8.00 -23.59
N THR A 81 2.84 7.25 -22.73
CA THR A 81 2.25 6.26 -21.82
C THR A 81 1.36 6.94 -20.80
N TYR A 82 1.84 8.01 -20.16
CA TYR A 82 1.08 8.81 -19.23
C TYR A 82 -0.23 9.32 -19.85
N ARG A 83 -0.16 9.88 -21.06
CA ARG A 83 -1.35 10.37 -21.79
C ARG A 83 -2.38 9.27 -22.04
N SER A 84 -1.93 8.08 -22.42
CA SER A 84 -2.81 6.95 -22.64
C SER A 84 -3.49 6.47 -21.36
N LEU A 85 -2.75 6.46 -20.23
CA LEU A 85 -3.26 6.03 -18.93
C LEU A 85 -4.22 7.06 -18.33
N ILE A 86 -3.84 8.35 -18.28
CA ILE A 86 -4.65 9.39 -17.65
C ILE A 86 -5.97 9.64 -18.40
N ALA A 87 -6.07 9.27 -19.66
CA ALA A 87 -7.32 9.30 -20.40
C ALA A 87 -8.33 8.25 -19.92
N GLN A 88 -7.90 7.23 -19.18
CA GLN A 88 -8.72 6.09 -18.77
C GLN A 88 -8.86 5.96 -17.26
N GLU A 89 -7.84 6.33 -16.50
CA GLU A 89 -7.76 6.12 -15.04
C GLU A 89 -6.95 7.22 -14.35
N SER A 90 -7.27 7.49 -13.10
CA SER A 90 -6.50 8.41 -12.27
C SER A 90 -5.13 7.85 -11.94
N MET A 91 -4.13 8.73 -11.80
CA MET A 91 -2.74 8.36 -11.54
C MET A 91 -2.24 9.01 -10.25
N LEU A 92 -1.34 8.33 -9.58
CA LEU A 92 -0.57 8.84 -8.44
C LEU A 92 0.85 9.15 -8.91
N LEU A 93 1.31 10.36 -8.60
CA LEU A 93 2.70 10.74 -8.70
C LEU A 93 3.23 10.86 -7.27
N GLN A 94 4.13 9.97 -6.85
CA GLN A 94 4.63 9.88 -5.48
C GLN A 94 6.11 10.23 -5.41
N LEU A 95 6.52 10.93 -4.34
CA LEU A 95 7.92 11.09 -4.01
C LEU A 95 8.54 9.71 -3.75
N TYR A 96 9.64 9.40 -4.45
CA TYR A 96 10.35 8.14 -4.24
C TYR A 96 10.94 8.05 -2.84
N GLN A 97 10.71 6.94 -2.17
CA GLN A 97 11.23 6.67 -0.83
C GLN A 97 12.49 5.78 -0.94
N GLU A 98 13.67 6.38 -0.80
CA GLU A 98 14.96 5.72 -1.06
C GLU A 98 15.22 4.53 -0.13
N GLN A 99 14.66 4.55 1.08
CA GLN A 99 14.85 3.51 2.08
C GLN A 99 14.27 2.15 1.66
N ILE A 100 13.39 2.11 0.64
CA ILE A 100 12.81 0.85 0.14
C ILE A 100 13.89 -0.14 -0.34
N THR A 101 14.97 0.37 -0.94
CA THR A 101 16.06 -0.47 -1.46
C THR A 101 17.02 -0.97 -0.38
N THR A 102 17.09 -0.31 0.77
CA THR A 102 17.99 -0.65 1.88
C THR A 102 17.27 -1.41 2.98
N LYS A 103 16.13 -0.91 3.43
CA LYS A 103 15.34 -1.48 4.53
C LYS A 103 14.28 -2.48 4.05
N GLY A 104 13.82 -2.36 2.81
CA GLY A 104 12.71 -3.16 2.28
C GLY A 104 11.36 -2.64 2.73
N GLU A 105 10.35 -3.49 2.63
CA GLU A 105 8.97 -3.25 3.03
C GLU A 105 8.53 -4.32 4.02
N VAL A 106 8.03 -3.91 5.17
CA VAL A 106 7.45 -4.81 6.18
C VAL A 106 5.95 -4.93 5.93
N ALA A 107 5.47 -6.15 5.78
CA ALA A 107 4.05 -6.46 5.73
C ALA A 107 3.60 -7.01 7.09
N LEU A 108 2.69 -6.31 7.76
CA LEU A 108 2.04 -6.78 8.99
C LEU A 108 0.72 -7.47 8.65
N MET A 109 0.54 -8.71 9.09
CA MET A 109 -0.73 -9.42 9.00
C MET A 109 -1.57 -9.13 10.23
N MET A 110 -2.79 -8.67 10.00
CA MET A 110 -3.73 -8.26 11.04
C MET A 110 -5.02 -9.07 10.88
N MET A 111 -5.46 -9.74 11.97
CA MET A 111 -6.69 -10.54 12.00
C MET A 111 -7.58 -10.06 13.15
N GLY A 112 -8.85 -9.76 12.89
CA GLY A 112 -9.75 -9.22 13.89
C GLY A 112 -9.29 -7.90 14.54
N GLY A 113 -8.43 -7.13 13.84
CA GLY A 113 -7.82 -5.92 14.37
C GLY A 113 -6.51 -6.14 15.14
N GLU A 114 -6.10 -7.40 15.38
CA GLU A 114 -4.91 -7.75 16.13
C GLU A 114 -3.75 -8.15 15.19
N TYR A 115 -2.52 -7.80 15.60
CA TYR A 115 -1.30 -8.23 14.92
C TYR A 115 -1.07 -9.73 15.17
N THR A 116 -0.71 -10.46 14.12
CA THR A 116 -0.39 -11.90 14.21
C THR A 116 1.05 -12.22 13.86
N HIS A 117 1.53 -11.76 12.73
CA HIS A 117 2.91 -11.99 12.25
C HIS A 117 3.28 -10.98 11.17
N ALA A 118 4.55 -10.99 10.79
CA ALA A 118 5.05 -10.09 9.76
C ALA A 118 6.09 -10.77 8.87
N VAL A 119 6.23 -10.22 7.66
CA VAL A 119 7.32 -10.54 6.76
C VAL A 119 8.02 -9.27 6.31
N LEU A 120 9.31 -9.40 5.97
CA LEU A 120 10.10 -8.36 5.33
C LEU A 120 10.29 -8.72 3.85
N LYS A 121 9.79 -7.88 2.97
CA LYS A 121 9.98 -7.97 1.53
C LYS A 121 11.19 -7.13 1.12
N LYS A 122 12.12 -7.71 0.38
CA LYS A 122 13.30 -7.01 -0.15
C LYS A 122 13.33 -7.07 -1.67
N ALA A 123 13.59 -5.93 -2.28
CA ALA A 123 13.75 -5.84 -3.73
C ALA A 123 15.01 -6.60 -4.19
N LYS A 124 14.96 -7.12 -5.41
CA LYS A 124 16.16 -7.61 -6.10
C LYS A 124 17.16 -6.47 -6.30
N ALA A 125 18.44 -6.78 -6.25
CA ALA A 125 19.50 -5.80 -6.52
C ALA A 125 19.28 -5.10 -7.88
N GLY A 126 19.20 -3.77 -7.86
CA GLY A 126 18.94 -2.94 -9.03
C GLY A 126 17.46 -2.70 -9.35
N ASP A 127 16.52 -3.23 -8.55
CA ASP A 127 15.09 -2.92 -8.61
C ASP A 127 14.64 -2.23 -7.30
N PHE A 128 13.51 -1.54 -7.34
CA PHE A 128 12.83 -0.95 -6.18
C PHE A 128 11.55 -1.70 -5.82
N ARG A 129 11.04 -2.56 -6.72
CA ARG A 129 9.85 -3.36 -6.50
C ARG A 129 10.18 -4.57 -5.65
N VAL A 130 9.45 -4.73 -4.57
CA VAL A 130 9.70 -5.77 -3.56
C VAL A 130 8.89 -7.05 -3.79
N GLN A 131 8.00 -7.06 -4.79
CA GLN A 131 7.13 -8.20 -5.11
C GLN A 131 7.93 -9.36 -5.70
N ASP A 132 7.50 -10.59 -5.40
CA ASP A 132 8.14 -11.84 -5.86
C ASP A 132 8.21 -11.92 -7.39
N ASP A 133 7.18 -11.44 -8.09
CA ASP A 133 7.11 -11.41 -9.56
C ASP A 133 8.26 -10.63 -10.20
N PHE A 134 8.88 -9.72 -9.46
CA PHE A 134 10.06 -8.96 -9.89
C PHE A 134 11.36 -9.52 -9.30
N GLY A 135 11.32 -10.72 -8.69
CA GLY A 135 12.47 -11.38 -8.09
C GLY A 135 12.84 -10.85 -6.70
N GLY A 136 11.90 -10.23 -6.03
CA GLY A 136 12.00 -9.90 -4.61
C GLY A 136 12.14 -11.15 -3.74
N THR A 137 12.53 -10.96 -2.49
CA THR A 137 12.63 -12.04 -1.49
C THR A 137 11.82 -11.70 -0.26
N VAL A 138 11.24 -12.74 0.35
CA VAL A 138 10.41 -12.63 1.55
C VAL A 138 11.13 -13.32 2.70
N HIS A 139 11.22 -12.65 3.83
CA HIS A 139 11.89 -13.13 5.05
C HIS A 139 10.94 -13.00 6.23
N GLU A 140 11.02 -13.90 7.22
CA GLU A 140 10.38 -13.70 8.50
C GLU A 140 10.89 -12.41 9.16
N TYR A 141 9.99 -11.69 9.82
CA TYR A 141 10.32 -10.43 10.46
C TYR A 141 9.59 -10.31 11.81
N THR A 142 10.33 -9.87 12.83
CA THR A 142 9.75 -9.55 14.13
C THR A 142 9.74 -8.04 14.31
N PRO A 143 8.57 -7.38 14.15
CA PRO A 143 8.44 -5.94 14.32
C PRO A 143 8.55 -5.56 15.79
N ASP A 144 9.06 -4.37 16.06
CA ASP A 144 8.98 -3.78 17.38
C ASP A 144 7.54 -3.32 17.74
N ALA A 145 7.33 -2.98 19.00
CA ALA A 145 6.02 -2.55 19.50
C ALA A 145 5.53 -1.26 18.81
N SER A 146 6.41 -0.39 18.37
CA SER A 146 6.05 0.87 17.70
C SER A 146 5.49 0.62 16.31
N LEU A 147 6.06 -0.34 15.57
CA LEU A 147 5.60 -0.70 14.24
C LEU A 147 4.23 -1.43 14.29
N ILE A 148 4.04 -2.31 15.31
CA ILE A 148 2.74 -2.93 15.57
C ILE A 148 1.68 -1.86 15.92
N ALA A 149 2.03 -0.90 16.77
CA ALA A 149 1.14 0.20 17.13
C ALA A 149 0.78 1.07 15.92
N PHE A 150 1.73 1.30 14.99
CA PHE A 150 1.46 1.97 13.73
C PHE A 150 0.43 1.19 12.88
N GLY A 151 0.59 -0.12 12.73
CA GLY A 151 -0.38 -0.97 12.03
C GLY A 151 -1.79 -0.90 12.63
N LYS A 152 -1.89 -1.01 13.97
CA LYS A 152 -3.18 -0.83 14.68
C LYS A 152 -3.79 0.56 14.47
N LYS A 153 -2.97 1.61 14.46
CA LYS A 153 -3.42 2.98 14.17
C LYS A 153 -3.97 3.10 12.74
N VAL A 154 -3.34 2.44 11.77
CA VAL A 154 -3.85 2.39 10.39
C VAL A 154 -5.24 1.76 10.33
N LEU A 155 -5.43 0.61 10.97
CA LEU A 155 -6.73 -0.07 10.98
C LEU A 155 -7.81 0.77 11.68
N ALA A 156 -7.48 1.41 12.80
CA ALA A 156 -8.39 2.30 13.53
C ALA A 156 -8.80 3.54 12.71
N ALA A 157 -7.99 3.94 11.74
CA ALA A 157 -8.29 5.05 10.82
C ALA A 157 -9.17 4.64 9.62
N CYS A 158 -9.39 3.34 9.38
CA CYS A 158 -10.30 2.86 8.34
C CYS A 158 -11.74 3.30 8.60
N PRO A 159 -12.61 3.36 7.57
CA PRO A 159 -14.04 3.65 7.76
C PRO A 159 -14.75 2.63 8.66
N GLN A 160 -14.29 1.38 8.63
CA GLN A 160 -14.72 0.27 9.46
C GLN A 160 -13.50 -0.59 9.78
N LEU A 161 -13.50 -1.28 10.92
CA LEU A 161 -12.43 -2.21 11.27
C LEU A 161 -12.45 -3.42 10.32
N PRO A 162 -11.36 -3.70 9.57
CA PRO A 162 -11.30 -4.87 8.71
C PRO A 162 -11.14 -6.15 9.54
N LEU A 163 -11.77 -7.25 9.09
CA LEU A 163 -11.59 -8.57 9.70
C LEU A 163 -10.22 -9.17 9.40
N TYR A 164 -9.65 -8.83 8.25
CA TYR A 164 -8.25 -9.10 7.92
C TYR A 164 -7.67 -7.92 7.16
N ALA A 165 -6.37 -7.72 7.31
CA ALA A 165 -5.63 -6.73 6.55
C ALA A 165 -4.17 -7.13 6.43
N ARG A 166 -3.53 -6.71 5.32
CA ARG A 166 -2.08 -6.59 5.22
C ARG A 166 -1.71 -5.11 5.21
N VAL A 167 -0.93 -4.70 6.19
CA VAL A 167 -0.44 -3.32 6.32
C VAL A 167 1.01 -3.29 5.85
N ASP A 168 1.25 -2.75 4.65
CA ASP A 168 2.57 -2.67 4.05
C ASP A 168 3.24 -1.35 4.43
N ILE A 169 4.38 -1.44 5.11
CA ILE A 169 5.07 -0.32 5.74
C ILE A 169 6.49 -0.20 5.18
N ILE A 170 6.83 0.99 4.74
CA ILE A 170 8.19 1.39 4.36
C ILE A 170 8.69 2.48 5.31
N TRP A 171 9.97 2.84 5.19
CA TRP A 171 10.51 4.04 5.84
C TRP A 171 10.63 5.16 4.83
N ASN A 172 10.10 6.33 5.18
CA ASN A 172 10.22 7.51 4.32
C ASN A 172 11.66 8.07 4.34
N ASN A 173 11.89 9.13 3.55
CA ASN A 173 13.21 9.77 3.44
C ASN A 173 13.66 10.48 4.75
N HIS A 174 12.79 10.56 5.77
CA HIS A 174 13.09 11.02 7.13
C HIS A 174 13.22 9.86 8.13
N ASP A 175 13.32 8.62 7.62
CA ASP A 175 13.47 7.40 8.42
C ASP A 175 12.28 7.10 9.35
N GLN A 176 11.07 7.52 8.96
CA GLN A 176 9.84 7.29 9.73
C GLN A 176 9.00 6.19 9.07
N PRO A 177 8.37 5.29 9.88
CA PRO A 177 7.40 4.32 9.37
C PRO A 177 6.28 5.01 8.60
N THR A 178 6.00 4.51 7.41
CA THR A 178 5.09 5.14 6.44
C THR A 178 4.28 4.06 5.75
N LEU A 179 2.98 4.20 5.69
CA LEU A 179 2.07 3.26 5.03
C LEU A 179 2.28 3.35 3.51
N SER A 180 2.85 2.30 2.94
CA SER A 180 3.03 2.14 1.50
C SER A 180 1.73 1.72 0.82
N GLU A 181 1.06 0.71 1.40
CA GLU A 181 -0.18 0.13 0.92
C GLU A 181 -0.97 -0.51 2.06
N LEU A 182 -2.30 -0.52 1.94
CA LEU A 182 -3.20 -1.28 2.79
C LEU A 182 -3.99 -2.24 1.90
N GLU A 183 -3.85 -3.54 2.11
CA GLU A 183 -4.55 -4.54 1.31
C GLU A 183 -5.64 -5.23 2.14
N LEU A 184 -6.89 -5.04 1.69
CA LEU A 184 -8.11 -5.55 2.34
C LEU A 184 -8.93 -6.50 1.45
N ILE A 185 -8.44 -6.82 0.23
CA ILE A 185 -9.21 -7.55 -0.78
C ILE A 185 -8.68 -8.98 -0.92
N GLU A 186 -7.49 -9.16 -1.51
CA GLU A 186 -6.89 -10.48 -1.73
C GLU A 186 -5.38 -10.51 -1.40
N PRO A 187 -4.95 -10.01 -0.21
CA PRO A 187 -3.53 -10.04 0.13
C PRO A 187 -3.01 -11.47 0.29
N GLU A 188 -1.76 -11.69 -0.07
CA GLU A 188 -1.00 -12.82 0.48
C GLU A 188 -0.82 -12.59 1.99
N LEU A 189 -1.35 -13.49 2.79
CA LEU A 189 -1.35 -13.38 4.26
C LEU A 189 -0.26 -14.21 4.93
N TRP A 190 0.55 -14.97 4.17
CA TRP A 190 1.62 -15.84 4.68
C TRP A 190 1.21 -16.68 5.90
N LEU A 191 -0.02 -17.23 5.92
CA LEU A 191 -0.50 -18.06 7.03
C LEU A 191 0.40 -19.28 7.31
N ARG A 192 1.20 -19.70 6.33
CA ARG A 192 2.23 -20.74 6.51
C ARG A 192 3.32 -20.36 7.52
N ASN A 193 3.57 -19.06 7.74
CA ASN A 193 4.56 -18.56 8.71
C ASN A 193 3.97 -18.47 10.13
N ASN A 194 2.65 -18.39 10.26
CA ASN A 194 1.94 -18.44 11.53
C ASN A 194 0.56 -19.11 11.34
N PRO A 195 0.49 -20.45 11.37
CA PRO A 195 -0.77 -21.16 11.17
C PRO A 195 -1.90 -20.78 12.16
N SER A 196 -1.56 -20.39 13.41
CA SER A 196 -2.55 -19.97 14.39
C SER A 196 -3.25 -18.64 14.03
N ALA A 197 -2.71 -17.87 13.09
CA ALA A 197 -3.38 -16.69 12.56
C ALA A 197 -4.67 -17.05 11.80
N ALA A 198 -4.74 -18.25 11.23
CA ALA A 198 -5.96 -18.76 10.59
C ALA A 198 -7.10 -18.99 11.60
N ASP A 199 -6.77 -19.47 12.81
CA ASP A 199 -7.73 -19.65 13.89
C ASP A 199 -8.31 -18.31 14.35
N LEU A 200 -7.43 -17.31 14.55
CA LEU A 200 -7.84 -15.94 14.90
C LEU A 200 -8.73 -15.30 13.82
N LEU A 201 -8.45 -15.56 12.53
CA LEU A 201 -9.30 -15.09 11.45
C LEU A 201 -10.66 -15.80 11.47
N ALA A 202 -10.68 -17.11 11.71
CA ALA A 202 -11.91 -17.90 11.83
C ALA A 202 -12.78 -17.41 13.01
N ASP A 203 -12.16 -17.13 14.15
CA ASP A 203 -12.84 -16.58 15.33
C ASP A 203 -13.44 -15.20 15.00
N ALA A 204 -12.67 -14.30 14.39
CA ALA A 204 -13.15 -12.98 13.99
C ALA A 204 -14.33 -13.04 12.99
N ILE A 205 -14.31 -13.99 12.04
CA ILE A 205 -15.43 -14.24 11.12
C ILE A 205 -16.64 -14.75 11.88
N THR A 206 -16.44 -15.70 12.78
CA THR A 206 -17.52 -16.30 13.58
C THR A 206 -18.19 -15.24 14.45
N ASP A 207 -17.41 -14.42 15.15
CA ASP A 207 -17.92 -13.35 15.98
C ASP A 207 -18.71 -12.30 15.17
N CYS A 208 -18.21 -11.94 14.01
CA CYS A 208 -18.85 -10.92 13.17
C CYS A 208 -20.15 -11.40 12.51
N TYR A 209 -20.22 -12.66 12.07
CA TYR A 209 -21.29 -13.11 11.20
C TYR A 209 -22.25 -14.13 11.82
N PHE A 210 -21.89 -14.74 12.94
CA PHE A 210 -22.68 -15.82 13.54
C PHE A 210 -23.08 -15.58 14.98
N ASN A 211 -22.38 -14.72 15.75
CA ASN A 211 -22.70 -14.45 17.15
C ASN A 211 -23.71 -13.29 17.34
N GLU A 212 -24.07 -12.54 16.29
CA GLU A 212 -25.14 -11.52 16.37
C GLU A 212 -26.56 -12.12 16.51
N TYR A 213 -26.71 -13.46 16.49
CA TYR A 213 -27.97 -14.14 16.54
C TYR A 213 -28.17 -14.99 17.83
N MET A 214 -27.32 -14.86 18.83
CA MET A 214 -27.50 -15.43 20.16
C MET A 214 -27.69 -14.35 21.22
#